data_73aca2794932c997cdc509767e981b3b
#
_entry.id   73aca2794932c997cdc509767e981b3b
#
_cell.length_a   1.000
_cell.length_b   1.000
_cell.length_c   1.000
_cell.angle_alpha   90.00
_cell.angle_beta   90.00
_cell.angle_gamma   90.00
#
_symmetry.space_group_name_H-M   'P 1'
#
loop_
_entity.id
_entity.type
_entity.pdbx_description
1 polymer ?
#
loop_
_entity_poly.entity_id
_entity_poly.type
_entity_poly.pdbx_seq_one_letter_code
_entity_poly.pdbx_strand_id
1 'polypeptide(L)'
;MQRRSLIRATGAAALLSATPFVRAQGNLQKFKFNLGWKVEASGAGFLLAQQRGYYKDAGLDVTIDTGNGSASAISLVAGGAYDVASADLSTMIEFNTANPQSKLAAVAIQYDLNPNSVMVRKDGAIKKPADLAGKTILGQPFNASRKLFPAFAKAQGFDGSGVKWENVAPDIGDTRFVKGDFDAVAYFFFTGLLNLKARGLTPDQITVFRFSDYGLKSYGNGLIANAKSMQDNPDAMKAFVKATTRGWVDAIADPRAGAAAIKAREPLAHEEIEFERLQLIVDGTMKTAETRTNGWGAATPARLQATIDETVAAFGLKSSLAVADIWTDRFLPAAADRKLKA
;
A
#
# COMPACT_ATOMS: atom_id res chain seq x y z
N MET A 1 -46.90 67.24 52.28
CA MET A 1 -47.39 67.26 50.88
C MET A 1 -46.59 66.28 50.03
N GLN A 2 -47.30 65.41 49.44
CA GLN A 2 -46.88 64.28 48.55
C GLN A 2 -45.97 64.67 47.42
N ARG A 3 -45.06 63.77 46.98
CA ARG A 3 -45.05 63.34 45.60
C ARG A 3 -44.19 62.07 45.36
N ARG A 4 -44.75 61.12 44.74
CA ARG A 4 -44.38 59.81 44.29
C ARG A 4 -43.12 59.83 43.43
N SER A 5 -42.19 58.92 43.68
CA SER A 5 -41.10 58.55 42.79
C SER A 5 -41.41 57.22 42.06
N LEU A 6 -41.37 57.26 40.72
CA LEU A 6 -41.49 56.13 39.84
C LEU A 6 -40.11 55.42 39.73
N ILE A 7 -40.14 54.12 39.98
CA ILE A 7 -39.02 53.20 39.71
C ILE A 7 -39.04 52.86 38.22
N ARG A 8 -37.95 53.18 37.52
CA ARG A 8 -37.66 52.65 36.20
C ARG A 8 -36.72 51.50 36.34
N ALA A 9 -37.18 50.26 36.04
CA ALA A 9 -36.38 49.08 35.89
C ALA A 9 -35.72 49.12 34.51
N THR A 10 -34.41 49.18 34.49
CA THR A 10 -33.59 49.04 33.28
C THR A 10 -33.13 47.58 33.17
N GLY A 11 -33.70 46.86 32.19
CA GLY A 11 -33.29 45.50 31.87
C GLY A 11 -31.89 45.50 31.24
N ALA A 12 -30.94 44.83 31.87
CA ALA A 12 -29.67 44.54 31.30
C ALA A 12 -29.79 43.35 30.35
N ALA A 13 -29.76 43.60 29.05
CA ALA A 13 -29.65 42.55 28.03
C ALA A 13 -28.23 41.99 28.09
N ALA A 14 -28.06 40.75 28.53
CA ALA A 14 -26.81 40.01 28.47
C ALA A 14 -26.58 39.59 26.99
N LEU A 15 -25.68 40.32 26.31
CA LEU A 15 -25.11 39.91 25.07
C LEU A 15 -24.18 38.70 25.32
N LEU A 16 -24.68 37.48 25.08
CA LEU A 16 -23.85 36.29 24.94
C LEU A 16 -23.00 36.46 23.68
N SER A 17 -21.80 36.99 23.83
CA SER A 17 -20.75 36.96 22.81
C SER A 17 -20.36 35.51 22.58
N ALA A 18 -20.88 34.92 21.50
CA ALA A 18 -20.38 33.68 20.94
C ALA A 18 -18.95 33.96 20.46
N THR A 19 -17.98 33.71 21.33
CA THR A 19 -16.57 33.67 20.93
C THR A 19 -16.43 32.51 19.95
N PRO A 20 -15.99 32.73 18.70
CA PRO A 20 -15.65 31.62 17.81
C PRO A 20 -14.54 30.84 18.51
N PHE A 21 -14.74 29.57 18.75
CA PHE A 21 -13.66 28.66 19.13
C PHE A 21 -12.62 28.71 18.01
N VAL A 22 -11.66 29.61 18.15
CA VAL A 22 -10.41 29.53 17.40
C VAL A 22 -9.74 28.28 17.92
N ARG A 23 -9.89 27.18 17.12
CA ARG A 23 -9.08 26.00 17.31
C ARG A 23 -7.64 26.47 17.18
N ALA A 24 -6.93 26.58 18.30
CA ALA A 24 -5.50 26.81 18.29
C ALA A 24 -4.92 25.76 17.36
N GLN A 25 -4.31 26.18 16.26
CA GLN A 25 -3.49 25.33 15.41
C GLN A 25 -2.27 24.92 16.25
N GLY A 26 -2.45 23.91 17.11
CA GLY A 26 -1.34 23.26 17.78
C GLY A 26 -0.34 22.81 16.70
N ASN A 27 0.95 22.88 17.02
CA ASN A 27 1.99 22.40 16.11
C ASN A 27 1.65 20.97 15.67
N LEU A 28 1.41 20.77 14.35
CA LEU A 28 1.14 19.46 13.79
C LEU A 28 2.34 18.55 14.07
N GLN A 29 2.07 17.32 14.49
CA GLN A 29 3.13 16.34 14.72
C GLN A 29 3.66 15.86 13.37
N LYS A 30 4.98 15.98 13.16
CA LYS A 30 5.62 15.47 11.93
C LYS A 30 5.54 13.96 11.88
N PHE A 31 5.22 13.45 10.68
CA PHE A 31 5.13 12.02 10.41
C PHE A 31 5.64 11.73 9.00
N LYS A 32 6.50 10.74 8.82
CA LYS A 32 7.13 10.42 7.54
C LYS A 32 6.62 9.10 7.01
N PHE A 33 6.06 9.12 5.81
CA PHE A 33 5.55 7.96 5.11
C PHE A 33 6.22 7.76 3.76
N ASN A 34 6.63 6.52 3.46
CA ASN A 34 7.18 6.12 2.17
C ASN A 34 6.15 5.30 1.39
N LEU A 35 5.84 5.71 0.16
CA LEU A 35 4.89 5.02 -0.73
C LEU A 35 5.35 3.61 -1.15
N GLY A 36 6.62 3.28 -0.94
CA GLY A 36 7.21 2.02 -1.38
C GLY A 36 7.52 1.97 -2.87
N TRP A 37 6.89 2.80 -3.69
CA TRP A 37 7.06 2.88 -5.13
C TRP A 37 6.94 4.33 -5.64
N LYS A 38 6.96 4.50 -6.96
CA LYS A 38 6.70 5.78 -7.65
C LYS A 38 5.27 6.26 -7.39
N VAL A 39 4.99 7.52 -7.72
CA VAL A 39 3.62 8.04 -7.68
C VAL A 39 2.81 7.40 -8.80
N GLU A 40 1.87 6.55 -8.41
CA GLU A 40 0.87 5.92 -9.26
C GLU A 40 -0.35 5.57 -8.41
N ALA A 41 -1.41 4.99 -8.98
CA ALA A 41 -2.66 4.70 -8.27
C ALA A 41 -2.52 3.79 -7.03
N SER A 42 -1.40 3.06 -6.88
CA SER A 42 -1.04 2.35 -5.64
C SER A 42 -0.90 3.29 -4.43
N GLY A 43 -0.69 4.58 -4.68
CA GLY A 43 -0.65 5.64 -3.67
C GLY A 43 -1.96 6.43 -3.49
N ALA A 44 -3.01 6.12 -4.26
CA ALA A 44 -4.21 6.96 -4.36
C ALA A 44 -4.87 7.28 -3.01
N GLY A 45 -5.10 6.31 -2.16
CA GLY A 45 -5.72 6.53 -0.86
C GLY A 45 -4.89 7.41 0.08
N PHE A 46 -3.56 7.30 0.04
CA PHE A 46 -2.67 8.13 0.84
C PHE A 46 -2.67 9.59 0.36
N LEU A 47 -2.58 9.80 -0.95
CA LEU A 47 -2.56 11.13 -1.54
C LEU A 47 -3.93 11.80 -1.46
N LEU A 48 -5.03 11.05 -1.60
CA LEU A 48 -6.37 11.55 -1.38
C LEU A 48 -6.60 11.97 0.07
N ALA A 49 -6.11 11.19 1.04
CA ALA A 49 -6.15 11.56 2.46
C ALA A 49 -5.37 12.87 2.72
N GLN A 50 -4.21 13.06 2.09
CA GLN A 50 -3.43 14.29 2.18
C GLN A 50 -4.17 15.46 1.54
N GLN A 51 -4.69 15.30 0.34
CA GLN A 51 -5.42 16.33 -0.41
C GLN A 51 -6.69 16.78 0.30
N ARG A 52 -7.43 15.84 0.92
CA ARG A 52 -8.64 16.12 1.70
C ARG A 52 -8.36 16.64 3.12
N GLY A 53 -7.09 16.79 3.49
CA GLY A 53 -6.70 17.32 4.79
C GLY A 53 -6.85 16.33 5.96
N TYR A 54 -7.15 15.04 5.74
CA TYR A 54 -7.43 14.07 6.80
C TYR A 54 -6.28 13.89 7.78
N TYR A 55 -5.03 13.99 7.33
CA TYR A 55 -3.87 13.96 8.21
C TYR A 55 -3.80 15.21 9.08
N LYS A 56 -4.04 16.40 8.51
CA LYS A 56 -4.04 17.67 9.25
C LYS A 56 -5.15 17.71 10.30
N ASP A 57 -6.35 17.24 9.92
CA ASP A 57 -7.50 17.12 10.84
C ASP A 57 -7.20 16.15 12.00
N ALA A 58 -6.33 15.17 11.77
CA ALA A 58 -5.84 14.22 12.76
C ALA A 58 -4.62 14.73 13.56
N GLY A 59 -4.20 15.99 13.36
CA GLY A 59 -3.07 16.61 14.06
C GLY A 59 -1.70 16.29 13.50
N LEU A 60 -1.61 15.76 12.25
CA LEU A 60 -0.37 15.31 11.63
C LEU A 60 0.06 16.19 10.44
N ASP A 61 1.36 16.50 10.39
CA ASP A 61 2.05 17.00 9.22
C ASP A 61 2.78 15.82 8.54
N VAL A 62 2.09 15.16 7.57
CA VAL A 62 2.59 13.96 6.91
C VAL A 62 3.40 14.32 5.68
N THR A 63 4.69 14.00 5.70
CA THR A 63 5.52 13.98 4.49
C THR A 63 5.34 12.63 3.80
N ILE A 64 4.96 12.66 2.52
CA ILE A 64 4.79 11.45 1.68
C ILE A 64 5.84 11.46 0.59
N ASP A 65 6.77 10.49 0.64
CA ASP A 65 7.85 10.34 -0.33
C ASP A 65 7.69 9.06 -1.16
N THR A 66 8.26 9.09 -2.36
CA THR A 66 8.33 7.91 -3.24
C THR A 66 9.33 6.88 -2.74
N GLY A 67 9.20 5.64 -3.23
CA GLY A 67 10.12 4.53 -2.95
C GLY A 67 10.63 3.86 -4.22
N ASN A 68 11.53 2.89 -4.02
CA ASN A 68 12.16 2.10 -5.10
C ASN A 68 11.88 0.60 -4.97
N GLY A 69 10.77 0.21 -4.32
CA GLY A 69 10.38 -1.16 -4.08
C GLY A 69 10.39 -1.56 -2.61
N SER A 70 9.69 -2.64 -2.29
CA SER A 70 9.42 -3.06 -0.91
C SER A 70 10.67 -3.26 -0.06
N ALA A 71 11.72 -3.90 -0.59
CA ALA A 71 12.95 -4.14 0.16
C ALA A 71 13.66 -2.84 0.55
N SER A 72 13.69 -1.84 -0.35
CA SER A 72 14.23 -0.51 -0.05
C SER A 72 13.40 0.20 1.02
N ALA A 73 12.08 0.22 0.87
CA ALA A 73 11.17 0.86 1.80
C ALA A 73 11.27 0.25 3.22
N ILE A 74 11.33 -1.09 3.31
CA ILE A 74 11.51 -1.83 4.57
C ILE A 74 12.82 -1.44 5.25
N SER A 75 13.93 -1.37 4.50
CA SER A 75 15.24 -0.97 5.05
C SER A 75 15.22 0.47 5.58
N LEU A 76 14.53 1.38 4.91
CA LEU A 76 14.38 2.77 5.33
C LEU A 76 13.55 2.92 6.62
N VAL A 77 12.49 2.12 6.79
CA VAL A 77 11.70 2.07 8.02
C VAL A 77 12.50 1.43 9.15
N ALA A 78 13.23 0.33 8.88
CA ALA A 78 14.09 -0.31 9.87
C ALA A 78 15.18 0.64 10.39
N GLY A 79 15.75 1.45 9.51
CA GLY A 79 16.74 2.49 9.85
C GLY A 79 16.16 3.75 10.48
N GLY A 80 14.83 3.87 10.63
CA GLY A 80 14.16 5.03 11.25
C GLY A 80 14.09 6.28 10.36
N ALA A 81 14.37 6.17 9.05
CA ALA A 81 14.23 7.28 8.11
C ALA A 81 12.77 7.65 7.87
N TYR A 82 11.87 6.68 7.98
CA TYR A 82 10.41 6.82 7.90
C TYR A 82 9.73 6.11 9.07
N ASP A 83 8.58 6.63 9.48
CA ASP A 83 7.75 6.04 10.52
C ASP A 83 7.00 4.80 10.00
N VAL A 84 6.51 4.89 8.75
CA VAL A 84 5.75 3.84 8.07
C VAL A 84 6.11 3.82 6.59
N ALA A 85 6.03 2.64 5.98
CA ALA A 85 6.05 2.48 4.53
C ALA A 85 4.96 1.51 4.06
N SER A 86 4.49 1.68 2.82
CA SER A 86 3.76 0.62 2.12
C SER A 86 4.75 -0.37 1.52
N ALA A 87 4.71 -1.63 1.95
CA ALA A 87 5.61 -2.66 1.46
C ALA A 87 5.00 -4.07 1.57
N ASP A 88 5.52 -4.99 0.75
CA ASP A 88 5.08 -6.39 0.70
C ASP A 88 5.42 -7.14 2.00
N LEU A 89 4.45 -7.90 2.53
CA LEU A 89 4.59 -8.61 3.80
C LEU A 89 5.63 -9.73 3.74
N SER A 90 5.69 -10.46 2.62
CA SER A 90 6.67 -11.55 2.47
C SER A 90 8.10 -11.00 2.47
N THR A 91 8.32 -9.84 1.84
CA THR A 91 9.60 -9.13 1.90
C THR A 91 9.94 -8.66 3.32
N MET A 92 8.95 -8.22 4.11
CA MET A 92 9.15 -7.86 5.52
C MET A 92 9.50 -9.09 6.37
N ILE A 93 8.84 -10.22 6.16
CA ILE A 93 9.11 -11.48 6.87
C ILE A 93 10.53 -11.96 6.58
N GLU A 94 10.96 -11.94 5.30
CA GLU A 94 12.34 -12.23 4.90
C GLU A 94 13.32 -11.32 5.66
N PHE A 95 13.05 -10.01 5.66
CA PHE A 95 13.90 -9.02 6.33
C PHE A 95 13.98 -9.25 7.85
N ASN A 96 12.83 -9.45 8.53
CA ASN A 96 12.80 -9.70 9.97
C ASN A 96 13.56 -10.96 10.35
N THR A 97 13.46 -12.02 9.53
CA THR A 97 14.19 -13.28 9.75
C THR A 97 15.70 -13.06 9.67
N ALA A 98 16.17 -12.26 8.71
CA ALA A 98 17.58 -11.92 8.56
C ALA A 98 18.07 -10.89 9.61
N ASN A 99 17.16 -10.08 10.18
CA ASN A 99 17.44 -8.99 11.10
C ASN A 99 16.53 -9.03 12.34
N PRO A 100 16.70 -10.00 13.25
CA PRO A 100 15.76 -10.22 14.37
C PRO A 100 15.61 -9.03 15.33
N GLN A 101 16.57 -8.13 15.35
CA GLN A 101 16.55 -6.92 16.19
C GLN A 101 15.67 -5.80 15.61
N SER A 102 15.33 -5.83 14.33
CA SER A 102 14.61 -4.74 13.64
C SER A 102 13.13 -4.66 13.99
N LYS A 103 12.47 -5.77 14.34
CA LYS A 103 11.08 -5.88 14.84
C LYS A 103 10.08 -5.03 14.05
N LEU A 104 10.02 -5.23 12.74
CA LEU A 104 9.03 -4.57 11.90
C LEU A 104 7.71 -5.33 11.95
N ALA A 105 6.58 -4.58 11.99
CA ALA A 105 5.25 -5.17 11.92
C ALA A 105 4.34 -4.37 11.00
N ALA A 106 3.37 -5.05 10.39
CA ALA A 106 2.30 -4.40 9.68
C ALA A 106 1.23 -3.89 10.66
N VAL A 107 0.76 -2.67 10.46
CA VAL A 107 -0.27 -2.01 11.27
C VAL A 107 -1.61 -1.90 10.52
N ALA A 108 -1.63 -2.19 9.23
CA ALA A 108 -2.80 -2.38 8.38
C ALA A 108 -2.41 -3.15 7.11
N ILE A 109 -3.33 -3.94 6.56
CA ILE A 109 -3.16 -4.60 5.25
C ILE A 109 -3.68 -3.67 4.16
N GLN A 110 -2.83 -3.35 3.19
CA GLN A 110 -3.23 -2.54 2.04
C GLN A 110 -3.87 -3.40 0.96
N TYR A 111 -3.23 -4.53 0.61
CA TYR A 111 -3.72 -5.47 -0.40
C TYR A 111 -4.05 -6.82 0.22
N ASP A 112 -5.33 -7.13 0.22
CA ASP A 112 -5.82 -8.42 0.71
C ASP A 112 -5.34 -9.58 -0.18
N LEU A 113 -5.37 -9.43 -1.51
CA LEU A 113 -4.74 -10.37 -2.43
C LEU A 113 -3.37 -9.86 -2.86
N ASN A 114 -2.42 -10.80 -2.93
CA ASN A 114 -1.05 -10.53 -3.36
C ASN A 114 -1.01 -10.09 -4.83
N PRO A 115 -0.49 -8.89 -5.16
CA PRO A 115 -0.48 -8.36 -6.52
C PRO A 115 0.72 -8.81 -7.36
N ASN A 116 1.66 -9.56 -6.78
CA ASN A 116 2.86 -9.99 -7.47
C ASN A 116 2.54 -10.81 -8.71
N SER A 117 3.27 -10.59 -9.79
CA SER A 117 3.06 -11.27 -11.06
C SER A 117 4.30 -11.32 -11.92
N VAL A 118 4.25 -12.23 -12.89
CA VAL A 118 5.10 -12.19 -14.09
C VAL A 118 4.19 -12.03 -15.30
N MET A 119 4.57 -11.14 -16.20
CA MET A 119 3.83 -10.87 -17.44
C MET A 119 4.67 -11.23 -18.64
N VAL A 120 4.01 -11.81 -19.63
CA VAL A 120 4.63 -12.27 -20.89
C VAL A 120 3.78 -11.81 -22.06
N ARG A 121 4.37 -11.76 -23.26
CA ARG A 121 3.62 -11.50 -24.48
C ARG A 121 2.71 -12.69 -24.77
N LYS A 122 1.44 -12.43 -25.07
CA LYS A 122 0.44 -13.47 -25.33
C LYS A 122 0.74 -14.29 -26.59
N ASP A 123 1.32 -13.65 -27.60
CA ASP A 123 1.77 -14.26 -28.86
C ASP A 123 3.13 -14.97 -28.74
N GLY A 124 3.88 -14.78 -27.63
CA GLY A 124 5.18 -15.38 -27.37
C GLY A 124 5.13 -16.88 -27.08
N ALA A 125 6.30 -17.48 -26.87
CA ALA A 125 6.49 -18.90 -26.61
C ALA A 125 6.04 -19.36 -25.21
N ILE A 126 5.93 -18.43 -24.24
CA ILE A 126 5.57 -18.73 -22.85
C ILE A 126 4.04 -18.75 -22.71
N LYS A 127 3.48 -19.93 -22.41
CA LYS A 127 2.02 -20.13 -22.29
C LYS A 127 1.58 -20.52 -20.87
N LYS A 128 2.48 -21.03 -20.06
CA LYS A 128 2.27 -21.46 -18.67
C LYS A 128 3.47 -21.09 -17.80
N PRO A 129 3.31 -21.04 -16.47
CA PRO A 129 4.40 -20.67 -15.56
C PRO A 129 5.69 -21.45 -15.72
N ALA A 130 5.61 -22.77 -15.96
CA ALA A 130 6.79 -23.61 -16.13
C ALA A 130 7.65 -23.24 -17.36
N ASP A 131 7.09 -22.59 -18.37
CA ASP A 131 7.82 -22.13 -19.55
C ASP A 131 8.77 -20.96 -19.25
N LEU A 132 8.71 -20.38 -18.03
CA LEU A 132 9.63 -19.35 -17.54
C LEU A 132 11.02 -19.89 -17.17
N ALA A 133 11.17 -21.22 -17.03
CA ALA A 133 12.47 -21.83 -16.71
C ALA A 133 13.53 -21.43 -17.75
N GLY A 134 14.68 -20.91 -17.29
CA GLY A 134 15.79 -20.48 -18.14
C GLY A 134 15.56 -19.19 -18.94
N LYS A 135 14.42 -18.52 -18.79
CA LYS A 135 14.07 -17.30 -19.51
C LYS A 135 14.71 -16.05 -18.91
N THR A 136 14.74 -14.97 -19.70
CA THR A 136 15.24 -13.66 -19.28
C THR A 136 14.07 -12.82 -18.81
N ILE A 137 14.06 -12.46 -17.52
CA ILE A 137 12.98 -11.71 -16.86
C ILE A 137 13.50 -10.35 -16.39
N LEU A 138 12.85 -9.28 -16.81
CA LEU A 138 13.09 -7.95 -16.26
C LEU A 138 12.55 -7.86 -14.82
N GLY A 139 13.38 -7.47 -13.87
CA GLY A 139 12.97 -7.24 -12.49
C GLY A 139 14.14 -6.80 -11.61
N GLN A 140 13.99 -5.65 -10.92
CA GLN A 140 15.04 -5.13 -10.05
C GLN A 140 15.18 -6.00 -8.78
N PRO A 141 16.37 -6.06 -8.16
CA PRO A 141 16.63 -6.89 -6.98
C PRO A 141 15.73 -6.61 -5.76
N PHE A 142 15.25 -5.38 -5.63
CA PHE A 142 14.39 -4.90 -4.54
C PHE A 142 12.88 -4.94 -4.88
N ASN A 143 12.52 -5.44 -6.06
CA ASN A 143 11.13 -5.62 -6.50
C ASN A 143 10.52 -6.86 -5.82
N ALA A 144 9.34 -6.70 -5.21
CA ALA A 144 8.67 -7.77 -4.48
C ALA A 144 8.32 -8.98 -5.37
N SER A 145 7.92 -8.76 -6.63
CA SER A 145 7.60 -9.88 -7.55
C SER A 145 8.83 -10.71 -7.88
N ARG A 146 10.02 -10.07 -8.05
CA ARG A 146 11.27 -10.81 -8.19
C ARG A 146 11.62 -11.57 -6.91
N LYS A 147 11.48 -10.94 -5.76
CA LYS A 147 11.75 -11.55 -4.45
C LYS A 147 10.87 -12.79 -4.22
N LEU A 148 9.58 -12.69 -4.51
CA LEU A 148 8.62 -13.77 -4.28
C LEU A 148 8.59 -14.82 -5.42
N PHE A 149 9.31 -14.59 -6.53
CA PHE A 149 9.34 -15.52 -7.67
C PHE A 149 9.75 -16.95 -7.31
N PRO A 150 10.73 -17.21 -6.42
CA PRO A 150 11.05 -18.58 -6.00
C PRO A 150 9.86 -19.32 -5.38
N ALA A 151 9.00 -18.62 -4.61
CA ALA A 151 7.76 -19.18 -4.08
C ALA A 151 6.80 -19.60 -5.19
N PHE A 152 6.61 -18.73 -6.16
CA PHE A 152 5.77 -18.97 -7.31
C PHE A 152 6.29 -20.15 -8.14
N ALA A 153 7.58 -20.21 -8.45
CA ALA A 153 8.20 -21.30 -9.19
C ALA A 153 8.00 -22.65 -8.46
N LYS A 154 8.25 -22.68 -7.14
CA LYS A 154 8.04 -23.86 -6.31
C LYS A 154 6.58 -24.32 -6.28
N ALA A 155 5.64 -23.37 -6.13
CA ALA A 155 4.20 -23.66 -6.15
C ALA A 155 3.74 -24.22 -7.50
N GLN A 156 4.41 -23.85 -8.59
CA GLN A 156 4.13 -24.32 -9.94
C GLN A 156 4.99 -25.51 -10.38
N GLY A 157 5.82 -26.07 -9.48
CA GLY A 157 6.58 -27.30 -9.70
C GLY A 157 7.71 -27.18 -10.73
N PHE A 158 8.29 -25.99 -10.91
CA PHE A 158 9.44 -25.82 -11.79
C PHE A 158 10.65 -25.18 -11.09
N ASP A 159 11.84 -25.42 -11.62
CA ASP A 159 13.07 -24.79 -11.13
C ASP A 159 13.18 -23.35 -11.63
N GLY A 160 13.00 -22.38 -10.74
CA GLY A 160 13.15 -20.97 -11.02
C GLY A 160 14.59 -20.46 -10.95
N SER A 161 15.57 -21.26 -10.51
CA SER A 161 16.97 -20.84 -10.33
C SER A 161 17.68 -20.51 -11.65
N GLY A 162 17.25 -21.15 -12.75
CA GLY A 162 17.78 -20.92 -14.10
C GLY A 162 17.32 -19.61 -14.76
N VAL A 163 16.41 -18.85 -14.15
CA VAL A 163 15.94 -17.56 -14.67
C VAL A 163 17.07 -16.53 -14.65
N LYS A 164 17.23 -15.86 -15.80
CA LYS A 164 18.17 -14.75 -15.96
C LYS A 164 17.46 -13.44 -15.64
N TRP A 165 17.88 -12.79 -14.56
CA TRP A 165 17.29 -11.52 -14.14
C TRP A 165 18.01 -10.32 -14.74
N GLU A 166 17.26 -9.49 -15.45
CA GLU A 166 17.74 -8.21 -15.96
C GLU A 166 17.39 -7.07 -15.00
N ASN A 167 18.43 -6.27 -14.68
CA ASN A 167 18.29 -5.14 -13.76
C ASN A 167 18.43 -3.82 -14.52
N VAL A 168 17.32 -3.36 -15.11
CA VAL A 168 17.25 -2.12 -15.88
C VAL A 168 16.19 -1.22 -15.24
N ALA A 169 16.41 0.09 -15.28
CA ALA A 169 15.39 1.06 -14.78
C ALA A 169 14.03 0.80 -15.46
N PRO A 170 12.91 0.85 -14.73
CA PRO A 170 11.59 0.46 -15.24
C PRO A 170 11.24 1.09 -16.58
N ASP A 171 11.44 2.41 -16.72
CA ASP A 171 11.04 3.15 -17.93
C ASP A 171 11.80 2.68 -19.20
N ILE A 172 13.08 2.30 -19.03
CA ILE A 172 13.90 1.72 -20.11
C ILE A 172 13.51 0.26 -20.33
N GLY A 173 13.36 -0.49 -19.26
CA GLY A 173 13.05 -1.92 -19.27
C GLY A 173 11.70 -2.22 -19.93
N ASP A 174 10.66 -1.47 -19.59
CA ASP A 174 9.33 -1.62 -20.19
C ASP A 174 9.37 -1.39 -21.71
N THR A 175 10.09 -0.36 -22.16
CA THR A 175 10.27 -0.08 -23.59
C THR A 175 11.01 -1.21 -24.31
N ARG A 176 12.04 -1.79 -23.68
CA ARG A 176 12.79 -2.91 -24.20
C ARG A 176 11.98 -4.21 -24.25
N PHE A 177 11.13 -4.45 -23.21
CA PHE A 177 10.21 -5.59 -23.23
C PHE A 177 9.20 -5.48 -24.38
N VAL A 178 8.63 -4.29 -24.62
CA VAL A 178 7.72 -4.07 -25.75
C VAL A 178 8.41 -4.36 -27.10
N LYS A 179 9.72 -4.09 -27.21
CA LYS A 179 10.54 -4.41 -28.39
C LYS A 179 10.92 -5.89 -28.50
N GLY A 180 10.70 -6.69 -27.45
CA GLY A 180 11.02 -8.13 -27.44
C GLY A 180 12.42 -8.48 -26.92
N ASP A 181 13.13 -7.55 -26.26
CA ASP A 181 14.47 -7.81 -25.73
C ASP A 181 14.46 -8.74 -24.51
N PHE A 182 13.32 -8.90 -23.84
CA PHE A 182 13.13 -9.77 -22.67
C PHE A 182 11.95 -10.71 -22.90
N ASP A 183 12.01 -11.91 -22.33
CA ASP A 183 10.94 -12.92 -22.40
C ASP A 183 9.75 -12.54 -21.52
N ALA A 184 10.03 -11.89 -20.36
CA ALA A 184 9.03 -11.56 -19.36
C ALA A 184 9.41 -10.32 -18.54
N VAL A 185 8.43 -9.76 -17.80
CA VAL A 185 8.63 -8.70 -16.79
C VAL A 185 7.97 -9.11 -15.48
N ALA A 186 8.62 -8.77 -14.35
CA ALA A 186 8.11 -9.02 -13.00
C ALA A 186 7.71 -7.70 -12.34
N TYR A 187 6.41 -7.51 -12.11
CA TYR A 187 5.81 -6.35 -11.45
C TYR A 187 4.56 -6.76 -10.65
N PHE A 188 4.01 -5.84 -9.89
CA PHE A 188 2.60 -5.92 -9.53
C PHE A 188 1.78 -5.82 -10.81
N PHE A 189 0.76 -6.69 -10.93
CA PHE A 189 0.04 -6.84 -12.21
C PHE A 189 -0.54 -5.52 -12.74
N PHE A 190 -1.07 -4.68 -11.88
CA PHE A 190 -1.65 -3.39 -12.26
C PHE A 190 -0.57 -2.37 -12.70
N THR A 191 0.62 -2.40 -12.09
CA THR A 191 1.75 -1.54 -12.49
C THR A 191 2.23 -1.95 -13.87
N GLY A 192 2.55 -3.23 -14.07
CA GLY A 192 3.08 -3.72 -15.33
C GLY A 192 2.09 -3.56 -16.48
N LEU A 193 0.82 -3.99 -16.31
CA LEU A 193 -0.19 -3.87 -17.36
C LEU A 193 -0.34 -2.44 -17.87
N LEU A 194 -0.47 -1.46 -16.96
CA LEU A 194 -0.72 -0.08 -17.37
C LEU A 194 0.56 0.64 -17.86
N ASN A 195 1.72 0.26 -17.33
CA ASN A 195 2.99 0.74 -17.87
C ASN A 195 3.21 0.28 -19.32
N LEU A 196 2.94 -0.99 -19.61
CA LEU A 196 3.05 -1.57 -20.95
C LEU A 196 2.00 -0.99 -21.88
N LYS A 197 0.75 -0.77 -21.40
CA LYS A 197 -0.31 -0.08 -22.16
C LYS A 197 0.12 1.33 -22.57
N ALA A 198 0.71 2.09 -21.67
CA ALA A 198 1.24 3.43 -21.97
C ALA A 198 2.35 3.42 -23.04
N ARG A 199 2.94 2.26 -23.33
CA ARG A 199 3.97 2.05 -24.37
C ARG A 199 3.45 1.31 -25.60
N GLY A 200 2.12 1.17 -25.72
CA GLY A 200 1.47 0.60 -26.91
C GLY A 200 1.26 -0.91 -26.89
N LEU A 201 1.58 -1.62 -25.79
CA LEU A 201 1.26 -3.04 -25.64
C LEU A 201 0.00 -3.20 -24.77
N THR A 202 -1.14 -3.44 -25.41
CA THR A 202 -2.45 -3.47 -24.76
C THR A 202 -2.65 -4.71 -23.85
N PRO A 203 -3.52 -4.65 -22.83
CA PRO A 203 -3.71 -5.77 -21.90
C PRO A 203 -4.13 -7.09 -22.54
N ASP A 204 -4.86 -7.06 -23.66
CA ASP A 204 -5.27 -8.25 -24.43
C ASP A 204 -4.09 -8.94 -25.14
N GLN A 205 -2.96 -8.25 -25.30
CA GLN A 205 -1.69 -8.77 -25.86
C GLN A 205 -0.76 -9.34 -24.78
N ILE A 206 -1.16 -9.30 -23.50
CA ILE A 206 -0.34 -9.71 -22.36
C ILE A 206 -1.00 -10.90 -21.66
N THR A 207 -0.22 -11.91 -21.33
CA THR A 207 -0.61 -12.95 -20.37
C THR A 207 -0.01 -12.58 -19.00
N VAL A 208 -0.85 -12.55 -17.96
CA VAL A 208 -0.44 -12.23 -16.60
C VAL A 208 -0.51 -13.49 -15.74
N PHE A 209 0.62 -13.91 -15.20
CA PHE A 209 0.69 -14.94 -14.17
C PHE A 209 0.70 -14.27 -12.80
N ARG A 210 -0.49 -13.99 -12.24
CA ARG A 210 -0.62 -13.44 -10.88
C ARG A 210 -0.34 -14.56 -9.89
N PHE A 211 0.56 -14.34 -8.96
CA PHE A 211 0.97 -15.37 -8.00
C PHE A 211 -0.19 -15.87 -7.14
N SER A 212 -1.14 -15.00 -6.80
CA SER A 212 -2.38 -15.35 -6.09
C SER A 212 -3.25 -16.35 -6.85
N ASP A 213 -3.29 -16.29 -8.18
CA ASP A 213 -4.10 -17.19 -9.02
C ASP A 213 -3.43 -18.57 -9.15
N TYR A 214 -2.14 -18.64 -8.82
CA TYR A 214 -1.30 -19.84 -8.92
C TYR A 214 -0.89 -20.40 -7.55
N GLY A 215 -1.71 -20.18 -6.53
CA GLY A 215 -1.63 -20.89 -5.26
C GLY A 215 -0.95 -20.15 -4.12
N LEU A 216 -0.40 -18.96 -4.32
CA LEU A 216 0.11 -18.13 -3.21
C LEU A 216 -1.06 -17.42 -2.52
N LYS A 217 -1.22 -17.68 -1.21
CA LYS A 217 -2.31 -17.14 -0.39
C LYS A 217 -1.88 -15.97 0.49
N SER A 218 -0.59 -15.60 0.45
CA SER A 218 -0.05 -14.51 1.23
C SER A 218 -0.78 -13.19 0.97
N TYR A 219 -0.87 -12.35 2.01
CA TYR A 219 -1.25 -10.95 1.81
C TYR A 219 -0.22 -10.26 0.91
N GLY A 220 -0.66 -9.16 0.28
CA GLY A 220 0.24 -8.28 -0.45
C GLY A 220 0.89 -7.24 0.46
N ASN A 221 0.82 -5.96 0.06
CA ASN A 221 1.38 -4.89 0.88
C ASN A 221 0.59 -4.67 2.16
N GLY A 222 1.35 -4.31 3.23
CA GLY A 222 0.84 -3.71 4.43
C GLY A 222 1.49 -2.34 4.69
N LEU A 223 0.96 -1.64 5.66
CA LEU A 223 1.60 -0.47 6.26
C LEU A 223 2.60 -0.97 7.30
N ILE A 224 3.88 -0.94 6.94
CA ILE A 224 4.98 -1.48 7.75
C ILE A 224 5.55 -0.39 8.62
N ALA A 225 5.61 -0.63 9.93
CA ALA A 225 6.18 0.27 10.93
C ALA A 225 7.28 -0.43 11.74
N ASN A 226 8.22 0.34 12.29
CA ASN A 226 9.19 -0.20 13.24
C ASN A 226 8.69 -0.09 14.68
N ALA A 227 9.25 -0.91 15.57
CA ALA A 227 8.84 -0.97 16.97
C ALA A 227 8.97 0.39 17.68
N LYS A 228 10.03 1.16 17.33
CA LYS A 228 10.27 2.49 17.94
C LYS A 228 9.16 3.47 17.58
N SER A 229 8.79 3.62 16.30
CA SER A 229 7.70 4.50 15.88
C SER A 229 6.36 4.12 16.54
N MET A 230 6.10 2.80 16.68
CA MET A 230 4.89 2.30 17.33
C MET A 230 4.84 2.54 18.84
N GLN A 231 6.00 2.61 19.52
CA GLN A 231 6.11 2.78 20.98
C GLN A 231 6.22 4.26 21.37
N ASP A 232 7.04 5.03 20.65
CA ASP A 232 7.31 6.43 21.01
C ASP A 232 6.13 7.36 20.67
N ASN A 233 5.37 7.02 19.60
CA ASN A 233 4.30 7.87 19.09
C ASN A 233 3.03 7.07 18.75
N PRO A 234 2.44 6.32 19.71
CA PRO A 234 1.29 5.44 19.42
C PRO A 234 0.04 6.23 18.96
N ASP A 235 -0.17 7.42 19.47
CA ASP A 235 -1.32 8.27 19.08
C ASP A 235 -1.16 8.81 17.65
N ALA A 236 0.04 9.23 17.27
CA ALA A 236 0.33 9.63 15.89
C ALA A 236 0.17 8.45 14.92
N MET A 237 0.63 7.26 15.30
CA MET A 237 0.42 6.04 14.50
C MET A 237 -1.07 5.74 14.31
N LYS A 238 -1.86 5.81 15.37
CA LYS A 238 -3.32 5.64 15.33
C LYS A 238 -3.99 6.68 14.43
N ALA A 239 -3.59 7.95 14.59
CA ALA A 239 -4.09 9.06 13.78
C ALA A 239 -3.77 8.87 12.30
N PHE A 240 -2.52 8.46 11.97
CA PHE A 240 -2.08 8.17 10.61
C PHE A 240 -2.88 7.02 9.99
N VAL A 241 -2.98 5.88 10.68
CA VAL A 241 -3.72 4.70 10.17
C VAL A 241 -5.20 5.04 9.95
N LYS A 242 -5.83 5.78 10.88
CA LYS A 242 -7.24 6.22 10.75
C LYS A 242 -7.44 7.15 9.55
N ALA A 243 -6.61 8.17 9.38
CA ALA A 243 -6.69 9.10 8.26
C ALA A 243 -6.43 8.40 6.91
N THR A 244 -5.44 7.51 6.88
CA THR A 244 -5.13 6.66 5.71
C THR A 244 -6.30 5.74 5.35
N THR A 245 -6.91 5.09 6.34
CA THR A 245 -8.09 4.24 6.15
C THR A 245 -9.22 5.02 5.48
N ARG A 246 -9.50 6.23 5.97
CA ARG A 246 -10.52 7.10 5.38
C ARG A 246 -10.19 7.43 3.91
N GLY A 247 -8.93 7.75 3.62
CA GLY A 247 -8.47 8.02 2.26
C GLY A 247 -8.66 6.83 1.32
N TRP A 248 -8.37 5.62 1.78
CA TRP A 248 -8.57 4.41 0.98
C TRP A 248 -10.05 4.05 0.81
N VAL A 249 -10.87 4.14 1.87
CA VAL A 249 -12.32 3.93 1.77
C VAL A 249 -12.95 4.90 0.76
N ASP A 250 -12.51 6.15 0.76
CA ASP A 250 -12.99 7.15 -0.19
C ASP A 250 -12.47 6.89 -1.62
N ALA A 251 -11.19 6.52 -1.80
CA ALA A 251 -10.62 6.20 -3.12
C ALA A 251 -11.23 4.93 -3.74
N ILE A 252 -11.62 3.96 -2.91
CA ILE A 252 -12.32 2.74 -3.35
C ILE A 252 -13.75 3.06 -3.78
N ALA A 253 -14.43 3.98 -3.07
CA ALA A 253 -15.78 4.42 -3.39
C ALA A 253 -15.83 5.34 -4.62
N ASP A 254 -14.80 6.16 -4.81
CA ASP A 254 -14.66 7.09 -5.93
C ASP A 254 -13.25 7.00 -6.52
N PRO A 255 -12.99 6.04 -7.43
CA PRO A 255 -11.68 5.90 -8.06
C PRO A 255 -11.26 7.12 -8.90
N ARG A 256 -12.22 7.94 -9.38
CA ARG A 256 -11.90 9.18 -10.09
C ARG A 256 -11.22 10.20 -9.18
N ALA A 257 -11.74 10.37 -7.95
CA ALA A 257 -11.09 11.24 -6.96
C ALA A 257 -9.69 10.73 -6.59
N GLY A 258 -9.50 9.40 -6.52
CA GLY A 258 -8.19 8.78 -6.31
C GLY A 258 -7.21 9.10 -7.44
N ALA A 259 -7.61 8.96 -8.71
CA ALA A 259 -6.80 9.27 -9.89
C ALA A 259 -6.46 10.77 -9.96
N ALA A 260 -7.43 11.64 -9.68
CA ALA A 260 -7.20 13.08 -9.61
C ALA A 260 -6.17 13.47 -8.54
N ALA A 261 -6.15 12.78 -7.38
CA ALA A 261 -5.12 13.00 -6.36
C ALA A 261 -3.72 12.60 -6.84
N ILE A 262 -3.60 11.52 -7.63
CA ILE A 262 -2.35 11.15 -8.30
C ILE A 262 -1.92 12.25 -9.26
N LYS A 263 -2.82 12.70 -10.15
CA LYS A 263 -2.55 13.77 -11.14
C LYS A 263 -2.12 15.08 -10.49
N ALA A 264 -2.73 15.44 -9.36
CA ALA A 264 -2.37 16.63 -8.59
C ALA A 264 -0.94 16.55 -8.01
N ARG A 265 -0.50 15.34 -7.60
CA ARG A 265 0.83 15.08 -7.04
C ARG A 265 1.89 14.92 -8.13
N GLU A 266 1.54 14.32 -9.26
CA GLU A 266 2.41 14.03 -10.41
C GLU A 266 1.77 14.60 -11.68
N PRO A 267 2.06 15.87 -12.02
CA PRO A 267 1.43 16.54 -13.17
C PRO A 267 1.67 15.87 -14.53
N LEU A 268 2.69 15.01 -14.65
CA LEU A 268 2.96 14.26 -15.87
C LEU A 268 2.18 12.93 -15.96
N ALA A 269 1.52 12.50 -14.87
CA ALA A 269 0.70 11.29 -14.90
C ALA A 269 -0.50 11.45 -15.85
N HIS A 270 -0.84 10.37 -16.54
CA HIS A 270 -2.06 10.28 -17.36
C HIS A 270 -3.24 9.85 -16.49
N GLU A 271 -4.15 10.76 -16.15
CA GLU A 271 -5.23 10.54 -15.20
C GLU A 271 -6.10 9.31 -15.55
N GLU A 272 -6.41 9.09 -16.85
CA GLU A 272 -7.18 7.91 -17.28
C GLU A 272 -6.42 6.60 -17.04
N ILE A 273 -5.10 6.58 -17.23
CA ILE A 273 -4.27 5.42 -16.92
C ILE A 273 -4.28 5.15 -15.42
N GLU A 274 -4.20 6.20 -14.59
CA GLU A 274 -4.22 6.05 -13.14
C GLU A 274 -5.61 5.66 -12.60
N PHE A 275 -6.69 6.14 -13.23
CA PHE A 275 -8.04 5.67 -12.95
C PHE A 275 -8.19 4.17 -13.25
N GLU A 276 -7.80 3.72 -14.44
CA GLU A 276 -7.83 2.30 -14.82
C GLU A 276 -6.95 1.45 -13.89
N ARG A 277 -5.76 1.94 -13.55
CA ARG A 277 -4.86 1.28 -12.59
C ARG A 277 -5.53 1.14 -11.23
N LEU A 278 -6.18 2.19 -10.73
CA LEU A 278 -6.87 2.13 -9.44
C LEU A 278 -8.03 1.14 -9.46
N GLN A 279 -8.79 1.05 -10.55
CA GLN A 279 -9.83 0.03 -10.71
C GLN A 279 -9.25 -1.39 -10.65
N LEU A 280 -8.15 -1.65 -11.36
CA LEU A 280 -7.45 -2.94 -11.29
C LEU A 280 -6.97 -3.27 -9.87
N ILE A 281 -6.44 -2.29 -9.14
CA ILE A 281 -6.02 -2.45 -7.73
C ILE A 281 -7.22 -2.82 -6.87
N VAL A 282 -8.27 -2.01 -6.93
CA VAL A 282 -9.46 -2.16 -6.08
C VAL A 282 -10.14 -3.50 -6.31
N ASP A 283 -10.42 -3.84 -7.57
CA ASP A 283 -11.15 -5.05 -7.92
C ASP A 283 -10.28 -6.30 -7.80
N GLY A 284 -8.97 -6.18 -8.09
CA GLY A 284 -8.05 -7.32 -8.08
C GLY A 284 -7.36 -7.60 -6.74
N THR A 285 -7.38 -6.67 -5.77
CA THR A 285 -6.64 -6.83 -4.51
C THR A 285 -7.39 -6.44 -3.24
N MET A 286 -8.39 -5.55 -3.34
CA MET A 286 -9.02 -4.96 -2.15
C MET A 286 -10.48 -5.38 -1.94
N LYS A 287 -11.29 -5.53 -3.00
CA LYS A 287 -12.70 -5.94 -2.90
C LYS A 287 -12.85 -7.45 -2.81
N THR A 288 -12.41 -8.04 -1.71
CA THR A 288 -12.50 -9.48 -1.44
C THR A 288 -13.61 -9.83 -0.46
N ALA A 289 -13.90 -11.10 -0.26
CA ALA A 289 -14.83 -11.55 0.77
C ALA A 289 -14.33 -11.15 2.18
N GLU A 290 -13.02 -11.23 2.41
CA GLU A 290 -12.40 -10.88 3.70
C GLU A 290 -12.53 -9.39 4.00
N THR A 291 -12.21 -8.52 3.06
CA THR A 291 -12.32 -7.06 3.25
C THR A 291 -13.78 -6.58 3.36
N ARG A 292 -14.72 -7.24 2.68
CA ARG A 292 -16.15 -6.96 2.87
C ARG A 292 -16.63 -7.29 4.28
N THR A 293 -16.09 -8.35 4.87
CA THR A 293 -16.47 -8.81 6.22
C THR A 293 -15.76 -7.98 7.29
N ASN A 294 -14.43 -7.81 7.18
CA ASN A 294 -13.57 -7.29 8.24
C ASN A 294 -13.21 -5.80 8.06
N GLY A 295 -13.53 -5.23 6.89
CA GLY A 295 -13.14 -3.87 6.50
C GLY A 295 -11.69 -3.78 5.99
N TRP A 296 -11.39 -2.68 5.30
CA TRP A 296 -10.02 -2.41 4.80
C TRP A 296 -9.01 -2.38 5.95
N GLY A 297 -7.84 -2.89 5.69
CA GLY A 297 -6.71 -2.87 6.64
C GLY A 297 -6.69 -4.03 7.62
N ALA A 298 -7.75 -4.83 7.75
CA ALA A 298 -7.79 -5.98 8.64
C ALA A 298 -6.98 -7.17 8.11
N ALA A 299 -6.63 -8.08 9.02
CA ALA A 299 -6.06 -9.38 8.70
C ALA A 299 -6.64 -10.45 9.61
N THR A 300 -6.60 -11.71 9.17
CA THR A 300 -6.95 -12.86 10.00
C THR A 300 -5.70 -13.59 10.46
N PRO A 301 -5.66 -14.11 11.72
CA PRO A 301 -4.51 -14.85 12.23
C PRO A 301 -4.13 -16.07 11.37
N ALA A 302 -5.12 -16.80 10.87
CA ALA A 302 -4.88 -17.97 10.03
C ALA A 302 -4.17 -17.61 8.72
N ARG A 303 -4.55 -16.49 8.09
CA ARG A 303 -3.95 -16.08 6.82
C ARG A 303 -2.60 -15.39 7.03
N LEU A 304 -2.39 -14.70 8.16
CA LEU A 304 -1.08 -14.19 8.54
C LEU A 304 -0.11 -15.34 8.77
N GLN A 305 -0.55 -16.42 9.44
CA GLN A 305 0.27 -17.63 9.61
C GLN A 305 0.60 -18.27 8.27
N ALA A 306 -0.38 -18.40 7.36
CA ALA A 306 -0.12 -18.89 6.01
C ALA A 306 0.88 -18.01 5.25
N THR A 307 0.82 -16.67 5.42
CA THR A 307 1.81 -15.76 4.83
C THR A 307 3.23 -16.00 5.36
N ILE A 308 3.38 -16.27 6.66
CA ILE A 308 4.67 -16.66 7.26
C ILE A 308 5.15 -17.97 6.65
N ASP A 309 4.30 -19.00 6.68
CA ASP A 309 4.65 -20.36 6.26
C ASP A 309 5.05 -20.41 4.78
N GLU A 310 4.28 -19.76 3.90
CA GLU A 310 4.59 -19.63 2.48
C GLU A 310 5.93 -18.92 2.26
N THR A 311 6.16 -17.82 2.98
CA THR A 311 7.41 -17.04 2.85
C THR A 311 8.62 -17.85 3.33
N VAL A 312 8.50 -18.47 4.51
CA VAL A 312 9.56 -19.31 5.09
C VAL A 312 9.91 -20.47 4.15
N ALA A 313 8.89 -21.17 3.64
CA ALA A 313 9.08 -22.29 2.72
C ALA A 313 9.67 -21.85 1.38
N ALA A 314 9.27 -20.69 0.88
CA ALA A 314 9.68 -20.18 -0.41
C ALA A 314 11.16 -19.74 -0.42
N PHE A 315 11.58 -19.06 0.62
CA PHE A 315 12.94 -18.53 0.72
C PHE A 315 13.90 -19.49 1.46
N GLY A 316 13.42 -20.66 1.90
CA GLY A 316 14.23 -21.61 2.68
C GLY A 316 14.71 -21.02 4.01
N LEU A 317 13.90 -20.16 4.62
CA LEU A 317 14.28 -19.46 5.84
C LEU A 317 14.24 -20.40 7.05
N LYS A 318 15.15 -20.19 7.99
CA LYS A 318 15.07 -20.74 9.34
C LYS A 318 14.46 -19.66 10.23
N SER A 319 13.13 -19.66 10.36
CA SER A 319 12.40 -18.63 11.10
C SER A 319 11.50 -19.25 12.16
N SER A 320 11.40 -18.58 13.30
CA SER A 320 10.45 -18.86 14.39
C SER A 320 9.48 -17.69 14.60
N LEU A 321 9.28 -16.85 13.57
CA LEU A 321 8.36 -15.70 13.66
C LEU A 321 6.94 -16.18 13.89
N ALA A 322 6.29 -15.60 14.89
CA ALA A 322 4.88 -15.76 15.17
C ALA A 322 4.07 -14.61 14.52
N VAL A 323 2.77 -14.75 14.42
CA VAL A 323 1.86 -13.68 13.92
C VAL A 323 2.07 -12.39 14.68
N ALA A 324 2.26 -12.43 16.00
CA ALA A 324 2.48 -11.24 16.83
C ALA A 324 3.80 -10.49 16.54
N ASP A 325 4.76 -11.15 15.89
CA ASP A 325 6.03 -10.52 15.50
C ASP A 325 5.91 -9.71 14.20
N ILE A 326 4.87 -9.97 13.41
CA ILE A 326 4.69 -9.37 12.07
C ILE A 326 3.44 -8.51 11.95
N TRP A 327 2.53 -8.54 12.93
CA TRP A 327 1.22 -7.91 12.85
C TRP A 327 0.73 -7.36 14.17
N THR A 328 0.06 -6.20 14.10
CA THR A 328 -0.75 -5.67 15.20
C THR A 328 -1.94 -4.87 14.68
N ASP A 329 -3.12 -5.12 15.21
CA ASP A 329 -4.38 -4.42 14.90
C ASP A 329 -4.66 -3.23 15.83
N ARG A 330 -3.82 -2.98 16.84
CA ARG A 330 -4.04 -1.97 17.90
C ARG A 330 -4.17 -0.53 17.38
N PHE A 331 -3.76 -0.28 16.14
CA PHE A 331 -3.82 1.03 15.49
C PHE A 331 -4.98 1.16 14.50
N LEU A 332 -5.66 0.06 14.20
CA LEU A 332 -6.80 0.08 13.28
C LEU A 332 -7.98 0.87 13.91
N PRO A 333 -8.67 1.69 13.11
CA PRO A 333 -9.93 2.30 13.54
C PRO A 333 -11.03 1.24 13.70
N ALA A 334 -12.17 1.63 14.27
CA ALA A 334 -13.30 0.74 14.44
C ALA A 334 -13.72 0.09 13.10
N ALA A 335 -14.22 -1.15 13.14
CA ALA A 335 -14.62 -1.88 11.94
C ALA A 335 -15.64 -1.11 11.06
N ALA A 336 -16.53 -0.33 11.70
CA ALA A 336 -17.50 0.52 10.99
C ALA A 336 -16.82 1.59 10.10
N ASP A 337 -15.68 2.15 10.55
CA ASP A 337 -14.93 3.18 9.81
C ASP A 337 -14.09 2.59 8.66
N ARG A 338 -13.94 1.27 8.61
CA ARG A 338 -13.16 0.53 7.62
C ARG A 338 -14.00 -0.19 6.57
N LYS A 339 -15.32 -0.14 6.70
CA LYS A 339 -16.24 -0.78 5.74
C LYS A 339 -16.10 -0.16 4.36
N LEU A 340 -15.93 -1.01 3.36
CA LEU A 340 -16.00 -0.58 1.97
C LEU A 340 -17.46 -0.22 1.64
N LYS A 341 -17.63 0.94 1.04
CA LYS A 341 -18.95 1.33 0.48
C LYS A 341 -19.21 0.45 -0.74
N ALA A 342 -20.44 -0.05 -0.83
CA ALA A 342 -20.90 -0.90 -1.94
C ALA A 342 -20.84 -0.16 -3.28
#